data_113f58fc767858dccfc5848c5fd01b22
#
_entry.id   113f58fc767858dccfc5848c5fd01b22
#
_cell.length_a   1.000
_cell.length_b   1.000
_cell.length_c   1.000
_cell.angle_alpha   90.00
_cell.angle_beta   90.00
_cell.angle_gamma   90.00
#
_symmetry.space_group_name_H-M   'P 1'
#
loop_
_entity.id
_entity.type
_entity.pdbx_description
1 polymer ?
#
loop_
_entity_poly.entity_id
_entity_poly.type
_entity_poly.pdbx_seq_one_letter_code
_entity_poly.pdbx_strand_id
1 'polypeptide(L)'
;LYRVFTPDFSGNLFELWETSWSKHNTDVPHYINIAENWYVNDGKDRLLIVFYPMLPLLMRMLNPVFHNSFVSAQIINTIATCLASGTAYLTLYGILGKKRSVHAALLSLLLPGAIFLNSPMTEPLFMLFCFCAFYCLQKHKFILSAVFTALAGFTRSLGVVLAAAIFIEGVGTVVRNIRDGKKYGKQIIAVAAALVI
;
A
#
# COMPACT_ATOMS: atom_id res chain seq x y z
N LEU A 1 11.16 22.85 12.58
CA LEU A 1 10.47 23.54 11.50
C LEU A 1 8.99 23.80 11.87
N TYR A 2 8.22 22.79 12.26
CA TYR A 2 6.79 22.94 12.59
C TYR A 2 6.55 23.91 13.77
N ARG A 3 7.37 23.86 14.83
CA ARG A 3 7.30 24.80 15.97
C ARG A 3 7.53 26.28 15.57
N VAL A 4 8.22 26.54 14.47
CA VAL A 4 8.40 27.91 13.97
C VAL A 4 7.09 28.46 13.40
N PHE A 5 6.23 27.59 12.87
CA PHE A 5 4.94 27.97 12.29
C PHE A 5 3.76 27.85 13.26
N THR A 6 3.95 27.20 14.42
CA THR A 6 2.94 27.07 15.47
C THR A 6 3.56 27.34 16.85
N PRO A 7 3.93 28.60 17.13
CA PRO A 7 4.66 28.97 18.37
C PRO A 7 3.88 28.67 19.66
N ASP A 8 2.56 28.60 19.59
CA ASP A 8 1.68 28.38 20.76
C ASP A 8 1.39 26.90 21.08
N PHE A 9 2.06 25.96 20.39
CA PHE A 9 1.84 24.53 20.65
C PHE A 9 2.58 24.09 21.92
N SER A 10 1.82 23.73 22.95
CA SER A 10 2.31 23.26 24.27
C SER A 10 2.25 21.75 24.47
N GLY A 11 1.77 21.00 23.46
CA GLY A 11 1.60 19.55 23.52
C GLY A 11 2.89 18.73 23.39
N ASN A 12 2.78 17.43 23.56
CA ASN A 12 3.90 16.50 23.34
C ASN A 12 4.18 16.23 21.85
N LEU A 13 5.27 15.52 21.53
CA LEU A 13 5.68 15.24 20.15
C LEU A 13 4.66 14.43 19.37
N PHE A 14 3.91 13.53 20.03
CA PHE A 14 2.88 12.73 19.38
C PHE A 14 1.68 13.60 19.00
N GLU A 15 1.21 14.45 19.90
CA GLU A 15 0.14 15.42 19.63
C GLU A 15 0.52 16.38 18.52
N LEU A 16 1.78 16.80 18.46
CA LEU A 16 2.30 17.61 17.37
C LEU A 16 2.22 16.88 16.04
N TRP A 17 2.59 15.61 16.01
CA TRP A 17 2.53 14.75 14.83
C TRP A 17 1.09 14.54 14.39
N GLU A 18 0.20 14.15 15.30
CA GLU A 18 -1.23 13.95 15.03
C GLU A 18 -1.87 15.23 14.50
N THR A 19 -1.62 16.38 15.14
CA THR A 19 -2.14 17.68 14.72
C THR A 19 -1.62 18.07 13.34
N SER A 20 -0.35 17.77 13.04
CA SER A 20 0.24 18.07 11.73
C SER A 20 -0.47 17.35 10.59
N TRP A 21 -0.88 16.10 10.80
CA TRP A 21 -1.54 15.29 9.79
C TRP A 21 -3.05 15.45 9.79
N SER A 22 -3.68 15.67 10.95
CA SER A 22 -5.14 15.73 11.08
C SER A 22 -5.73 17.10 10.78
N LYS A 23 -4.97 18.20 10.95
CA LYS A 23 -5.49 19.59 10.81
C LYS A 23 -5.03 20.30 9.54
N HIS A 24 -4.01 19.83 8.85
CA HIS A 24 -3.54 20.43 7.60
C HIS A 24 -4.12 19.70 6.41
N ASN A 25 -4.26 20.35 5.27
CA ASN A 25 -4.85 19.85 4.01
C ASN A 25 -4.22 18.55 3.51
N THR A 26 -4.38 17.47 4.30
CA THR A 26 -3.95 16.11 3.99
C THR A 26 -5.18 15.23 3.85
N ASP A 27 -5.00 14.02 3.33
CA ASP A 27 -6.10 13.05 3.18
C ASP A 27 -6.42 12.31 4.49
N VAL A 28 -5.59 12.47 5.54
CA VAL A 28 -5.72 11.75 6.82
C VAL A 28 -7.08 11.93 7.49
N PRO A 29 -7.65 13.16 7.62
CA PRO A 29 -8.98 13.34 8.20
C PRO A 29 -10.07 12.57 7.44
N HIS A 30 -9.94 12.43 6.13
CA HIS A 30 -10.89 11.69 5.31
C HIS A 30 -10.82 10.18 5.59
N TYR A 31 -9.62 9.61 5.72
CA TYR A 31 -9.45 8.21 6.11
C TYR A 31 -9.96 7.94 7.51
N ILE A 32 -9.74 8.85 8.48
CA ILE A 32 -10.28 8.75 9.83
C ILE A 32 -11.81 8.76 9.80
N ASN A 33 -12.41 9.71 9.08
CA ASN A 33 -13.87 9.81 8.95
C ASN A 33 -14.47 8.52 8.35
N ILE A 34 -13.89 7.98 7.29
CA ILE A 34 -14.35 6.71 6.70
C ILE A 34 -14.18 5.55 7.67
N ALA A 35 -13.07 5.49 8.43
CA ALA A 35 -12.87 4.42 9.42
C ALA A 35 -13.92 4.44 10.53
N GLU A 36 -14.38 5.63 10.95
CA GLU A 36 -15.34 5.80 12.04
C GLU A 36 -16.79 5.68 11.56
N ASN A 37 -17.14 6.35 10.46
CA ASN A 37 -18.53 6.50 10.01
C ASN A 37 -18.86 5.64 8.77
N TRP A 38 -17.85 5.07 8.09
CA TRP A 38 -17.94 4.39 6.81
C TRP A 38 -18.38 5.33 5.69
N TYR A 39 -18.69 4.81 4.52
CA TYR A 39 -19.19 5.61 3.42
C TYR A 39 -20.67 5.94 3.60
N VAL A 40 -21.02 7.20 3.42
CA VAL A 40 -22.40 7.71 3.55
C VAL A 40 -22.87 8.31 2.23
N ASN A 41 -24.18 8.28 2.00
CA ASN A 41 -24.76 8.77 0.75
C ASN A 41 -25.20 10.24 0.82
N ASP A 42 -25.18 10.84 2.00
CA ASP A 42 -25.73 12.17 2.27
C ASP A 42 -24.64 13.18 2.65
N GLY A 43 -24.97 14.47 2.48
CA GLY A 43 -24.11 15.56 2.87
C GLY A 43 -22.82 15.70 2.07
N LYS A 44 -21.84 16.36 2.67
CA LYS A 44 -20.52 16.56 2.07
C LYS A 44 -19.69 15.27 2.05
N ASP A 45 -19.94 14.37 2.99
CA ASP A 45 -19.17 13.13 3.18
C ASP A 45 -19.46 12.09 2.09
N ARG A 46 -20.52 12.25 1.29
CA ARG A 46 -20.75 11.45 0.07
C ARG A 46 -19.58 11.49 -0.91
N LEU A 47 -18.79 12.58 -0.90
CA LEU A 47 -17.64 12.73 -1.77
C LEU A 47 -16.44 11.87 -1.32
N LEU A 48 -16.47 11.32 -0.11
CA LEU A 48 -15.41 10.44 0.41
C LEU A 48 -15.34 9.11 -0.34
N ILE A 49 -16.31 8.79 -1.18
CA ILE A 49 -16.28 7.60 -2.05
C ILE A 49 -15.08 7.56 -3.01
N VAL A 50 -14.41 8.68 -3.24
CA VAL A 50 -13.18 8.74 -4.04
C VAL A 50 -11.97 8.15 -3.31
N PHE A 51 -12.03 7.99 -2.00
CA PHE A 51 -10.98 7.38 -1.19
C PHE A 51 -11.12 5.87 -1.15
N TYR A 52 -10.01 5.18 -1.31
CA TYR A 52 -9.98 3.72 -1.36
C TYR A 52 -10.16 3.08 0.03
N PRO A 53 -10.89 1.95 0.12
CA PRO A 53 -11.36 1.42 1.40
C PRO A 53 -10.31 0.67 2.23
N MET A 54 -9.18 0.26 1.66
CA MET A 54 -8.26 -0.67 2.32
C MET A 54 -7.72 -0.14 3.65
N LEU A 55 -7.19 1.09 3.68
CA LEU A 55 -6.67 1.68 4.93
C LEU A 55 -7.78 1.92 5.96
N PRO A 56 -8.91 2.59 5.62
CA PRO A 56 -10.03 2.76 6.55
C PRO A 56 -10.59 1.45 7.10
N LEU A 57 -10.66 0.40 6.28
CA LEU A 57 -11.12 -0.92 6.72
C LEU A 57 -10.19 -1.50 7.79
N LEU A 58 -8.89 -1.46 7.58
CA LEU A 58 -7.90 -1.95 8.55
C LEU A 58 -7.93 -1.11 9.83
N MET A 59 -8.06 0.23 9.72
CA MET A 59 -8.23 1.12 10.87
C MET A 59 -9.47 0.72 11.68
N ARG A 60 -10.61 0.53 11.02
CA ARG A 60 -11.86 0.11 11.66
C ARG A 60 -11.73 -1.23 12.39
N MET A 61 -10.95 -2.18 11.87
CA MET A 61 -10.67 -3.45 12.54
C MET A 61 -9.81 -3.30 13.80
N LEU A 62 -8.90 -2.31 13.84
CA LEU A 62 -7.99 -2.06 14.96
C LEU A 62 -8.55 -1.07 15.99
N ASN A 63 -9.49 -0.22 15.61
CA ASN A 63 -10.10 0.79 16.50
C ASN A 63 -10.68 0.21 17.80
N PRO A 64 -11.29 -0.99 17.84
CA PRO A 64 -11.75 -1.58 19.11
C PRO A 64 -10.63 -1.81 20.13
N VAL A 65 -9.38 -1.93 19.67
CA VAL A 65 -8.20 -2.17 20.53
C VAL A 65 -7.57 -0.85 20.98
N PHE A 66 -7.40 0.09 20.07
CA PHE A 66 -6.65 1.33 20.33
C PHE A 66 -7.53 2.53 20.66
N HIS A 67 -8.83 2.46 20.38
CA HIS A 67 -9.81 3.54 20.60
C HIS A 67 -9.41 4.91 20.00
N ASN A 68 -8.51 4.90 19.02
CA ASN A 68 -8.02 6.07 18.30
C ASN A 68 -7.67 5.69 16.86
N SER A 69 -8.38 6.28 15.90
CA SER A 69 -8.23 5.99 14.48
C SER A 69 -6.86 6.41 13.94
N PHE A 70 -6.29 7.53 14.44
CA PHE A 70 -4.97 7.98 14.04
C PHE A 70 -3.87 6.99 14.50
N VAL A 71 -3.96 6.53 15.77
CA VAL A 71 -3.04 5.52 16.32
C VAL A 71 -3.15 4.22 15.53
N SER A 72 -4.37 3.76 15.25
CA SER A 72 -4.62 2.56 14.45
C SER A 72 -3.95 2.65 13.07
N ALA A 73 -4.12 3.78 12.37
CA ALA A 73 -3.48 4.02 11.08
C ALA A 73 -1.95 4.05 11.17
N GLN A 74 -1.41 4.70 12.20
CA GLN A 74 0.03 4.79 12.41
C GLN A 74 0.66 3.41 12.64
N ILE A 75 0.02 2.55 13.42
CA ILE A 75 0.49 1.18 13.67
C ILE A 75 0.43 0.35 12.39
N ILE A 76 -0.69 0.40 11.65
CA ILE A 76 -0.84 -0.28 10.36
C ILE A 76 0.30 0.11 9.43
N ASN A 77 0.56 1.41 9.29
CA ASN A 77 1.55 1.93 8.36
C ASN A 77 2.98 1.62 8.78
N THR A 78 3.28 1.63 10.08
CA THR A 78 4.58 1.20 10.58
C THR A 78 4.85 -0.26 10.23
N ILE A 79 3.88 -1.14 10.49
CA ILE A 79 3.98 -2.56 10.14
C ILE A 79 4.10 -2.75 8.62
N ALA A 80 3.27 -2.05 7.84
CA ALA A 80 3.29 -2.11 6.38
C ALA A 80 4.64 -1.66 5.82
N THR A 81 5.22 -0.57 6.34
CA THR A 81 6.55 -0.07 5.93
C THR A 81 7.65 -1.08 6.22
N CYS A 82 7.65 -1.68 7.41
CA CYS A 82 8.63 -2.72 7.76
C CYS A 82 8.53 -3.93 6.81
N LEU A 83 7.31 -4.42 6.58
CA LEU A 83 7.06 -5.55 5.68
C LEU A 83 7.37 -5.19 4.22
N ALA A 84 7.03 -3.98 3.77
CA ALA A 84 7.34 -3.50 2.43
C ALA A 84 8.85 -3.45 2.18
N SER A 85 9.62 -2.95 3.15
CA SER A 85 11.08 -2.90 3.05
C SER A 85 11.68 -4.31 2.97
N GLY A 86 11.18 -5.25 3.78
CA GLY A 86 11.60 -6.66 3.73
C GLY A 86 11.25 -7.34 2.39
N THR A 87 10.03 -7.15 1.89
CA THR A 87 9.60 -7.70 0.61
C THR A 87 10.29 -7.03 -0.58
N ALA A 88 10.57 -5.73 -0.51
CA ALA A 88 11.41 -5.03 -1.48
C ALA A 88 12.80 -5.67 -1.59
N TYR A 89 13.45 -5.89 -0.42
CA TYR A 89 14.73 -6.59 -0.39
C TYR A 89 14.65 -7.97 -1.05
N LEU A 90 13.66 -8.78 -0.70
CA LEU A 90 13.49 -10.14 -1.26
C LEU A 90 13.24 -10.12 -2.78
N THR A 91 12.46 -9.16 -3.25
CA THR A 91 12.18 -8.97 -4.69
C THR A 91 13.44 -8.58 -5.44
N LEU A 92 14.21 -7.64 -4.91
CA LEU A 92 15.41 -7.13 -5.56
C LEU A 92 16.60 -8.10 -5.44
N TYR A 93 16.62 -8.94 -4.40
CA TYR A 93 17.71 -9.89 -4.16
C TYR A 93 17.97 -10.82 -5.36
N GLY A 94 16.88 -11.30 -5.98
CA GLY A 94 16.96 -12.16 -7.18
C GLY A 94 17.51 -11.46 -8.43
N ILE A 95 17.50 -10.11 -8.46
CA ILE A 95 17.90 -9.30 -9.62
C ILE A 95 19.28 -8.66 -9.40
N LEU A 96 19.49 -8.07 -8.22
CA LEU A 96 20.65 -7.20 -7.95
C LEU A 96 21.72 -7.85 -7.07
N GLY A 97 21.41 -8.99 -6.44
CA GLY A 97 22.24 -9.64 -5.42
C GLY A 97 22.19 -8.94 -4.08
N LYS A 98 22.77 -9.57 -3.05
CA LYS A 98 22.62 -9.20 -1.61
C LYS A 98 22.95 -7.74 -1.31
N LYS A 99 24.16 -7.30 -1.65
CA LYS A 99 24.66 -5.97 -1.27
C LYS A 99 23.84 -4.83 -1.85
N ARG A 100 23.53 -4.89 -3.15
CA ARG A 100 22.77 -3.84 -3.84
C ARG A 100 21.32 -3.80 -3.40
N SER A 101 20.71 -4.95 -3.08
CA SER A 101 19.31 -5.02 -2.60
C SER A 101 19.16 -4.41 -1.22
N VAL A 102 20.12 -4.59 -0.32
CA VAL A 102 20.14 -3.90 0.98
C VAL A 102 20.21 -2.39 0.78
N HIS A 103 21.12 -1.91 -0.07
CA HIS A 103 21.24 -0.47 -0.33
C HIS A 103 19.95 0.10 -0.94
N ALA A 104 19.33 -0.58 -1.91
CA ALA A 104 18.09 -0.14 -2.53
C ALA A 104 16.92 -0.08 -1.53
N ALA A 105 16.77 -1.09 -0.65
CA ALA A 105 15.77 -1.10 0.38
C ALA A 105 15.98 0.02 1.41
N LEU A 106 17.21 0.27 1.83
CA LEU A 106 17.53 1.38 2.74
C LEU A 106 17.30 2.74 2.08
N LEU A 107 17.73 2.92 0.83
CA LEU A 107 17.52 4.17 0.10
C LEU A 107 16.04 4.51 -0.04
N SER A 108 15.16 3.51 -0.25
CA SER A 108 13.72 3.76 -0.33
C SER A 108 13.13 4.38 0.96
N LEU A 109 13.74 4.13 2.12
CA LEU A 109 13.36 4.71 3.42
C LEU A 109 13.98 6.08 3.68
N LEU A 110 14.98 6.48 2.91
CA LEU A 110 15.73 7.73 3.10
C LEU A 110 15.35 8.81 2.09
N LEU A 111 14.59 8.47 1.05
CA LEU A 111 14.11 9.45 0.07
C LEU A 111 13.18 10.48 0.72
N PRO A 112 13.14 11.73 0.24
CA PRO A 112 12.26 12.77 0.79
C PRO A 112 10.79 12.37 0.87
N GLY A 113 10.30 11.55 -0.07
CA GLY A 113 8.96 10.98 -0.05
C GLY A 113 8.72 9.93 1.03
N ALA A 114 9.75 9.43 1.71
CA ALA A 114 9.62 8.42 2.76
C ALA A 114 8.89 8.93 4.01
N ILE A 115 8.67 10.24 4.15
CA ILE A 115 7.82 10.80 5.19
C ILE A 115 6.38 10.22 5.12
N PHE A 116 5.88 9.95 3.90
CA PHE A 116 4.57 9.34 3.70
C PHE A 116 4.52 7.87 4.13
N LEU A 117 5.66 7.20 4.25
CA LEU A 117 5.74 5.82 4.75
C LEU A 117 5.54 5.73 6.27
N ASN A 118 5.73 6.84 6.99
CA ASN A 118 5.53 6.95 8.44
C ASN A 118 4.30 7.78 8.82
N SER A 119 3.49 8.20 7.85
CA SER A 119 2.26 8.95 8.08
C SER A 119 1.03 8.05 7.90
N PRO A 120 -0.15 8.43 8.43
CA PRO A 120 -1.39 7.67 8.27
C PRO A 120 -1.97 7.82 6.84
N MET A 121 -1.20 7.39 5.84
CA MET A 121 -1.50 7.50 4.42
C MET A 121 -1.50 6.11 3.77
N THR A 122 -1.95 6.00 2.53
CA THR A 122 -2.11 4.70 1.85
C THR A 122 -0.82 4.17 1.21
N GLU A 123 0.23 4.98 1.13
CA GLU A 123 1.50 4.66 0.47
C GLU A 123 2.18 3.39 1.03
N PRO A 124 2.28 3.19 2.36
CA PRO A 124 2.93 2.00 2.92
C PRO A 124 2.25 0.70 2.50
N LEU A 125 0.92 0.66 2.59
CA LEU A 125 0.12 -0.51 2.21
C LEU A 125 0.24 -0.79 0.71
N PHE A 126 0.14 0.24 -0.12
CA PHE A 126 0.29 0.12 -1.56
C PHE A 126 1.67 -0.43 -1.93
N MET A 127 2.73 0.11 -1.33
CA MET A 127 4.11 -0.34 -1.56
C MET A 127 4.31 -1.79 -1.13
N LEU A 128 3.77 -2.19 0.03
CA LEU A 128 3.79 -3.56 0.51
C LEU A 128 3.14 -4.52 -0.50
N PHE A 129 1.92 -4.22 -0.94
CA PHE A 129 1.20 -5.08 -1.88
C PHE A 129 1.88 -5.15 -3.25
N CYS A 130 2.45 -4.04 -3.74
CA CYS A 130 3.24 -4.04 -4.97
C CYS A 130 4.44 -4.99 -4.89
N PHE A 131 5.25 -4.88 -3.82
CA PHE A 131 6.42 -5.76 -3.67
C PHE A 131 6.02 -7.22 -3.42
N CYS A 132 4.95 -7.48 -2.69
CA CYS A 132 4.40 -8.83 -2.54
C CYS A 132 3.95 -9.41 -3.90
N ALA A 133 3.27 -8.62 -4.72
CA ALA A 133 2.82 -9.03 -6.04
C ALA A 133 4.01 -9.38 -6.95
N PHE A 134 5.02 -8.51 -7.03
CA PHE A 134 6.23 -8.76 -7.81
C PHE A 134 7.04 -9.96 -7.29
N TYR A 135 7.20 -10.09 -5.98
CA TYR A 135 7.87 -11.25 -5.39
C TYR A 135 7.17 -12.56 -5.72
N CYS A 136 5.84 -12.59 -5.59
CA CYS A 136 5.05 -13.76 -5.95
C CYS A 136 5.15 -14.08 -7.45
N LEU A 137 5.15 -13.06 -8.31
CA LEU A 137 5.34 -13.23 -9.74
C LEU A 137 6.69 -13.85 -10.07
N GLN A 138 7.79 -13.36 -9.49
CA GLN A 138 9.13 -13.95 -9.65
C GLN A 138 9.22 -15.41 -9.19
N LYS A 139 8.42 -15.77 -8.17
CA LYS A 139 8.32 -17.16 -7.69
C LYS A 139 7.30 -18.01 -8.45
N HIS A 140 6.77 -17.51 -9.56
CA HIS A 140 5.72 -18.17 -10.37
C HIS A 140 4.44 -18.50 -9.58
N LYS A 141 4.17 -17.75 -8.49
CA LYS A 141 2.95 -17.85 -7.68
C LYS A 141 1.88 -16.89 -8.22
N PHE A 142 1.38 -17.15 -9.41
CA PHE A 142 0.52 -16.23 -10.15
C PHE A 142 -0.77 -15.86 -9.40
N ILE A 143 -1.42 -16.81 -8.74
CA ILE A 143 -2.66 -16.55 -7.98
C ILE A 143 -2.39 -15.57 -6.83
N LEU A 144 -1.31 -15.78 -6.06
CA LEU A 144 -0.95 -14.87 -4.96
C LEU A 144 -0.54 -13.49 -5.49
N SER A 145 0.15 -13.45 -6.64
CA SER A 145 0.47 -12.18 -7.30
C SER A 145 -0.80 -11.41 -7.65
N ALA A 146 -1.81 -12.08 -8.23
CA ALA A 146 -3.10 -11.46 -8.55
C ALA A 146 -3.84 -10.97 -7.29
N VAL A 147 -3.84 -11.75 -6.19
CA VAL A 147 -4.45 -11.34 -4.92
C VAL A 147 -3.79 -10.05 -4.39
N PHE A 148 -2.45 -9.99 -4.35
CA PHE A 148 -1.77 -8.78 -3.89
C PHE A 148 -1.97 -7.59 -4.83
N THR A 149 -2.10 -7.84 -6.13
CA THR A 149 -2.45 -6.79 -7.11
C THR A 149 -3.85 -6.24 -6.85
N ALA A 150 -4.83 -7.09 -6.55
CA ALA A 150 -6.18 -6.67 -6.17
C ALA A 150 -6.14 -5.82 -4.88
N LEU A 151 -5.43 -6.26 -3.84
CA LEU A 151 -5.27 -5.51 -2.61
C LEU A 151 -4.61 -4.14 -2.85
N ALA A 152 -3.63 -4.06 -3.76
CA ALA A 152 -3.04 -2.78 -4.18
C ALA A 152 -4.09 -1.87 -4.87
N GLY A 153 -4.95 -2.43 -5.72
CA GLY A 153 -6.08 -1.71 -6.36
C GLY A 153 -7.08 -1.17 -5.34
N PHE A 154 -7.39 -1.93 -4.28
CA PHE A 154 -8.23 -1.47 -3.17
C PHE A 154 -7.55 -0.43 -2.27
N THR A 155 -6.26 -0.19 -2.48
CA THR A 155 -5.50 0.81 -1.72
C THR A 155 -5.37 2.12 -2.47
N ARG A 156 -5.12 2.08 -3.79
CA ARG A 156 -4.90 3.27 -4.64
C ARG A 156 -5.24 2.99 -6.10
N SER A 157 -5.66 4.02 -6.84
CA SER A 157 -5.92 3.97 -8.29
C SER A 157 -4.69 3.47 -9.09
N LEU A 158 -3.48 3.71 -8.63
CA LEU A 158 -2.25 3.19 -9.25
C LEU A 158 -2.17 1.66 -9.27
N GLY A 159 -3.00 0.95 -8.50
CA GLY A 159 -3.15 -0.50 -8.58
C GLY A 159 -3.55 -1.00 -9.97
N VAL A 160 -4.27 -0.19 -10.76
CA VAL A 160 -4.59 -0.51 -12.16
C VAL A 160 -3.33 -0.62 -13.02
N VAL A 161 -2.34 0.24 -12.78
CA VAL A 161 -1.04 0.17 -13.49
C VAL A 161 -0.29 -1.10 -13.13
N LEU A 162 -0.32 -1.49 -11.84
CA LEU A 162 0.24 -2.77 -11.40
C LEU A 162 -0.48 -3.95 -12.05
N ALA A 163 -1.82 -3.92 -12.12
CA ALA A 163 -2.62 -4.95 -12.77
C ALA A 163 -2.23 -5.09 -14.25
N ALA A 164 -2.06 -3.98 -14.97
CA ALA A 164 -1.61 -4.01 -16.35
C ALA A 164 -0.22 -4.66 -16.51
N ALA A 165 0.73 -4.33 -15.62
CA ALA A 165 2.07 -4.93 -15.63
C ALA A 165 2.02 -6.46 -15.37
N ILE A 166 1.25 -6.90 -14.38
CA ILE A 166 1.07 -8.33 -14.06
C ILE A 166 0.36 -9.07 -15.21
N PHE A 167 -0.62 -8.43 -15.84
CA PHE A 167 -1.33 -8.95 -17.01
C PHE A 167 -0.37 -9.19 -18.17
N ILE A 168 0.45 -8.20 -18.54
CA ILE A 168 1.42 -8.30 -19.64
C ILE A 168 2.41 -9.44 -19.40
N GLU A 169 2.97 -9.53 -18.19
CA GLU A 169 3.92 -10.61 -17.86
C GLU A 169 3.23 -11.98 -17.82
N GLY A 170 1.97 -12.02 -17.32
CA GLY A 170 1.14 -13.23 -17.33
C GLY A 170 0.92 -13.76 -18.76
N VAL A 171 0.47 -12.88 -19.66
CA VAL A 171 0.29 -13.21 -21.09
C VAL A 171 1.61 -13.67 -21.73
N GLY A 172 2.69 -12.94 -21.50
CA GLY A 172 4.02 -13.30 -22.02
C GLY A 172 4.47 -14.69 -21.54
N THR A 173 4.17 -15.03 -20.29
CA THR A 173 4.50 -16.36 -19.74
C THR A 173 3.61 -17.45 -20.33
N VAL A 174 2.31 -17.19 -20.55
CA VAL A 174 1.39 -18.14 -21.23
C VAL A 174 1.90 -18.43 -22.64
N VAL A 175 2.23 -17.38 -23.41
CA VAL A 175 2.75 -17.52 -24.78
C VAL A 175 4.06 -18.33 -24.81
N ARG A 176 5.00 -18.03 -23.91
CA ARG A 176 6.26 -18.81 -23.77
C ARG A 176 5.97 -20.29 -23.47
N ASN A 177 5.08 -20.56 -22.52
CA ASN A 177 4.75 -21.95 -22.13
C ASN A 177 4.04 -22.71 -23.24
N ILE A 178 3.15 -22.08 -24.01
CA ILE A 178 2.53 -22.70 -25.20
C ILE A 178 3.61 -23.10 -26.20
N ARG A 179 4.53 -22.20 -26.51
CA ARG A 179 5.63 -22.46 -27.44
C ARG A 179 6.54 -23.59 -26.98
N ASP A 180 6.76 -23.70 -25.66
CA ASP A 180 7.63 -24.70 -25.05
C ASP A 180 6.89 -26.00 -24.69
N GLY A 181 5.60 -26.14 -25.03
CA GLY A 181 4.77 -27.33 -24.72
C GLY A 181 4.52 -27.56 -23.25
N LYS A 182 4.64 -26.53 -22.39
CA LYS A 182 4.46 -26.61 -20.94
C LYS A 182 3.03 -26.28 -20.51
N LYS A 183 2.61 -26.78 -19.31
CA LYS A 183 1.30 -26.42 -18.72
C LYS A 183 1.23 -24.93 -18.35
N TYR A 184 0.09 -24.29 -18.63
CA TYR A 184 -0.11 -22.83 -18.44
C TYR A 184 -1.43 -22.45 -17.71
N GLY A 185 -2.17 -23.43 -17.20
CA GLY A 185 -3.50 -23.17 -16.60
C GLY A 185 -3.49 -22.17 -15.44
N LYS A 186 -2.47 -22.19 -14.56
CA LYS A 186 -2.36 -21.25 -13.42
C LYS A 186 -2.08 -19.81 -13.86
N GLN A 187 -1.40 -19.64 -14.98
CA GLN A 187 -1.09 -18.33 -15.56
C GLN A 187 -2.35 -17.68 -16.16
N ILE A 188 -3.21 -18.49 -16.80
CA ILE A 188 -4.50 -17.98 -17.32
C ILE A 188 -5.36 -17.42 -16.19
N ILE A 189 -5.41 -18.09 -15.04
CA ILE A 189 -6.17 -17.62 -13.88
C ILE A 189 -5.65 -16.25 -13.40
N ALA A 190 -4.33 -16.06 -13.34
CA ALA A 190 -3.75 -14.79 -12.93
C ALA A 190 -4.01 -13.66 -13.95
N VAL A 191 -3.93 -13.98 -15.24
CA VAL A 191 -4.28 -13.04 -16.33
C VAL A 191 -5.74 -12.64 -16.24
N ALA A 192 -6.66 -13.60 -16.03
CA ALA A 192 -8.08 -13.31 -15.85
C ALA A 192 -8.36 -12.47 -14.60
N ALA A 193 -7.70 -12.79 -13.47
CA ALA A 193 -7.87 -12.02 -12.24
C ALA A 193 -7.36 -10.58 -12.36
N ALA A 194 -6.30 -10.33 -13.12
CA ALA A 194 -5.78 -8.99 -13.38
C ALA A 194 -6.72 -8.13 -14.28
N LEU A 195 -7.65 -8.75 -14.99
CA LEU A 195 -8.66 -8.04 -15.82
C LEU A 195 -9.89 -7.60 -15.00
N VAL A 196 -10.08 -8.13 -13.79
CA VAL A 196 -11.26 -7.86 -12.94
C VAL A 196 -11.01 -6.70 -11.98
N ILE A 197 -9.79 -6.24 -11.86
CA ILE A 197 -9.36 -5.13 -11.01
C ILE A 197 -9.45 -3.80 -11.76
#